data_d3feddadf07ce5ffb72c67d70f0c0ab5
#
_entry.id   d3feddadf07ce5ffb72c67d70f0c0ab5
#
_cell.length_a   1.000
_cell.length_b   1.000
_cell.length_c   1.000
_cell.angle_alpha   90.00
_cell.angle_beta   90.00
_cell.angle_gamma   90.00
#
_symmetry.space_group_name_H-M   'P 1'
#
loop_
_entity.id
_entity.type
_entity.pdbx_description
1 polymer ?
#
loop_
_entity_poly.entity_id
_entity_poly.type
_entity_poly.pdbx_seq_one_letter_code
_entity_poly.pdbx_strand_id
1 'polypeptide(L)'
;VRRLDEDDCHTVSSKPVQVRVHHKLKDKLTKNICICGDSLVDNGSVATEVYRLLAEDNDCVIHQLGTRGPEGGKHEGRGSWTFARYLADTDYAGKTNAFWDKIKGRLDFQKYCETNGYEGIDYFLIALGTNDVSQGTTLYRTEAEVQKFVDQAKQFIDALLDKETGFPNCKIGIGLCGPGSDYSYQCGSSMGIFHMSINTLNLALIKAFDAGKYRKNVTCFAHGLRTDRRLAFPYSDKPVTNRFTETSRTLTNSIHPSGRGYQAWADGYYCQIRAWLTEDSK
;
A
#
# COMPACT_ATOMS: atom_id res chain seq x y z
N VAL A 1 21.55 -2.36 -10.39
CA VAL A 1 21.50 -3.70 -9.75
C VAL A 1 22.30 -4.65 -10.63
N ARG A 2 23.21 -5.36 -10.02
CA ARG A 2 24.03 -6.37 -10.69
C ARG A 2 23.67 -7.73 -10.12
N ARG A 3 23.56 -8.72 -10.98
CA ARG A 3 23.55 -10.12 -10.60
C ARG A 3 24.92 -10.70 -10.98
N LEU A 4 25.60 -11.26 -10.00
CA LEU A 4 26.89 -11.92 -10.20
C LEU A 4 26.68 -13.43 -10.40
N ASP A 5 27.66 -14.09 -10.97
CA ASP A 5 27.72 -15.55 -11.01
C ASP A 5 28.01 -16.15 -9.61
N GLU A 6 28.02 -17.46 -9.50
CA GLU A 6 28.20 -18.16 -8.23
C GLU A 6 29.54 -17.86 -7.55
N ASP A 7 30.56 -17.47 -8.34
CA ASP A 7 31.88 -17.10 -7.85
C ASP A 7 32.04 -15.62 -7.53
N ASP A 8 30.96 -14.82 -7.68
CA ASP A 8 30.95 -13.35 -7.53
C ASP A 8 31.98 -12.60 -8.40
N CYS A 9 32.53 -13.28 -9.41
CA CYS A 9 33.63 -12.77 -10.25
C CYS A 9 33.13 -12.03 -11.49
N HIS A 10 31.95 -12.38 -12.02
CA HIS A 10 31.42 -11.83 -13.25
C HIS A 10 30.00 -11.30 -13.13
N THR A 11 29.73 -10.20 -13.79
CA THR A 11 28.37 -9.65 -13.88
C THR A 11 27.58 -10.42 -14.92
N VAL A 12 26.60 -11.24 -14.50
CA VAL A 12 25.72 -12.00 -15.40
C VAL A 12 24.53 -11.18 -15.90
N SER A 13 24.10 -10.18 -15.13
CA SER A 13 23.12 -9.21 -15.59
C SER A 13 23.24 -7.87 -14.86
N SER A 14 22.89 -6.79 -15.52
CA SER A 14 22.77 -5.47 -14.89
C SER A 14 21.56 -4.75 -15.45
N LYS A 15 20.87 -4.00 -14.59
CA LYS A 15 19.82 -3.05 -14.99
C LYS A 15 20.15 -1.68 -14.44
N PRO A 16 20.03 -0.61 -15.24
CA PRO A 16 20.13 0.74 -14.71
C PRO A 16 19.02 1.00 -13.69
N VAL A 17 19.35 1.68 -12.61
CA VAL A 17 18.40 2.14 -11.61
C VAL A 17 18.46 3.65 -11.60
N GLN A 18 17.31 4.29 -11.82
CA GLN A 18 17.19 5.73 -11.68
C GLN A 18 16.98 6.08 -10.21
N VAL A 19 17.90 6.83 -9.63
CA VAL A 19 17.75 7.42 -8.30
C VAL A 19 17.32 8.87 -8.48
N ARG A 20 16.18 9.23 -7.88
CA ARG A 20 15.72 10.62 -7.84
C ARG A 20 16.05 11.19 -6.47
N VAL A 21 16.73 12.32 -6.45
CA VAL A 21 17.01 13.10 -5.24
C VAL A 21 16.04 14.28 -5.20
N HIS A 22 15.31 14.40 -4.10
CA HIS A 22 14.38 15.51 -3.88
C HIS A 22 15.01 16.52 -2.94
N HIS A 23 14.90 17.79 -3.32
CA HIS A 23 15.34 18.92 -2.50
C HIS A 23 14.17 19.48 -1.69
N LYS A 24 14.50 20.28 -0.69
CA LYS A 24 13.50 21.04 0.05
C LYS A 24 12.72 21.94 -0.91
N LEU A 25 11.42 22.04 -0.75
CA LEU A 25 10.58 22.91 -1.58
C LEU A 25 10.90 24.37 -1.30
N LYS A 26 10.89 25.20 -2.35
CA LYS A 26 11.08 26.65 -2.21
C LYS A 26 9.85 27.31 -1.59
N ASP A 27 8.69 26.94 -2.11
CA ASP A 27 7.40 27.45 -1.66
C ASP A 27 6.62 26.35 -0.93
N LYS A 28 5.97 26.71 0.14
CA LYS A 28 5.23 25.77 0.97
C LYS A 28 3.92 25.38 0.28
N LEU A 29 3.79 24.12 -0.11
CA LEU A 29 2.58 23.57 -0.71
C LEU A 29 1.65 23.00 0.36
N THR A 30 0.34 23.18 0.15
CA THR A 30 -0.71 22.53 0.94
C THR A 30 -1.36 21.44 0.11
N LYS A 31 -1.49 20.21 0.65
CA LYS A 31 -2.09 19.07 -0.04
C LYS A 31 -2.97 18.22 0.88
N ASN A 32 -4.08 17.79 0.33
CA ASN A 32 -5.02 16.87 0.93
C ASN A 32 -4.69 15.44 0.51
N ILE A 33 -4.35 14.56 1.45
CA ILE A 33 -3.85 13.20 1.19
C ILE A 33 -4.74 12.17 1.87
N CYS A 34 -5.22 11.20 1.10
CA CYS A 34 -5.93 10.04 1.62
C CYS A 34 -5.10 8.77 1.48
N ILE A 35 -4.91 8.04 2.57
CA ILE A 35 -4.25 6.71 2.57
C ILE A 35 -5.33 5.66 2.83
N CYS A 36 -5.57 4.81 1.83
CA CYS A 36 -6.58 3.76 1.84
C CYS A 36 -5.91 2.38 1.76
N GLY A 37 -6.49 1.39 2.42
CA GLY A 37 -5.94 0.04 2.37
C GLY A 37 -6.67 -0.97 3.24
N ASP A 38 -6.03 -2.09 3.46
CA ASP A 38 -6.51 -3.18 4.30
C ASP A 38 -5.99 -3.09 5.75
N SER A 39 -5.78 -4.25 6.41
CA SER A 39 -5.25 -4.31 7.78
C SER A 39 -3.86 -3.68 7.94
N LEU A 40 -3.10 -3.61 6.86
CA LEU A 40 -1.76 -3.04 6.84
C LEU A 40 -1.78 -1.51 6.96
N VAL A 41 -2.91 -0.88 6.62
CA VAL A 41 -3.18 0.55 6.85
C VAL A 41 -4.06 0.77 8.09
N ASP A 42 -4.99 -0.15 8.36
CA ASP A 42 -6.00 -0.04 9.43
C ASP A 42 -5.43 0.15 10.84
N ASN A 43 -4.22 -0.35 11.09
CA ASN A 43 -3.57 -0.15 12.40
C ASN A 43 -3.05 1.28 12.63
N GLY A 44 -3.06 2.13 11.61
CA GLY A 44 -2.69 3.55 11.67
C GLY A 44 -1.18 3.83 11.68
N SER A 45 -0.32 2.82 11.86
CA SER A 45 1.15 3.04 12.01
C SER A 45 1.78 3.69 10.78
N VAL A 46 1.38 3.25 9.58
CA VAL A 46 1.88 3.84 8.32
C VAL A 46 1.44 5.30 8.20
N ALA A 47 0.15 5.57 8.41
CA ALA A 47 -0.39 6.93 8.25
C ALA A 47 0.24 7.92 9.23
N THR A 48 0.39 7.52 10.50
CA THR A 48 1.04 8.34 11.55
C THR A 48 2.50 8.62 11.21
N GLU A 49 3.26 7.61 10.77
CA GLU A 49 4.68 7.78 10.44
C GLU A 49 4.87 8.63 9.19
N VAL A 50 4.03 8.48 8.17
CA VAL A 50 4.03 9.35 6.97
C VAL A 50 3.79 10.81 7.36
N TYR A 51 2.82 11.07 8.24
CA TYR A 51 2.54 12.42 8.72
C TYR A 51 3.75 13.00 9.46
N ARG A 52 4.35 12.22 10.36
CA ARG A 52 5.53 12.63 11.13
C ARG A 52 6.70 13.03 10.20
N LEU A 53 7.02 12.19 9.21
CA LEU A 53 8.09 12.45 8.25
C LEU A 53 7.85 13.73 7.44
N LEU A 54 6.63 13.93 6.94
CA LEU A 54 6.29 15.13 6.16
C LEU A 54 6.26 16.40 7.03
N ALA A 55 5.87 16.29 8.30
CA ALA A 55 5.90 17.41 9.24
C ALA A 55 7.33 17.84 9.59
N GLU A 56 8.26 16.88 9.71
CA GLU A 56 9.68 17.16 9.96
C GLU A 56 10.36 17.94 8.82
N ASP A 57 9.95 17.74 7.58
CA ASP A 57 10.48 18.50 6.45
C ASP A 57 10.17 20.00 6.56
N ASN A 58 9.05 20.35 7.14
CA ASN A 58 8.56 21.72 7.39
C ASN A 58 8.51 22.60 6.12
N ASP A 59 8.40 22.01 4.94
CA ASP A 59 8.31 22.69 3.65
C ASP A 59 7.00 22.42 2.91
N CYS A 60 6.07 21.70 3.54
CA CYS A 60 4.72 21.46 3.07
C CYS A 60 3.72 21.45 4.23
N VAL A 61 2.44 21.62 3.92
CA VAL A 61 1.30 21.41 4.83
C VAL A 61 0.49 20.25 4.29
N ILE A 62 0.35 19.19 5.09
CA ILE A 62 -0.39 18.00 4.71
C ILE A 62 -1.62 17.83 5.58
N HIS A 63 -2.78 17.82 4.94
CA HIS A 63 -4.03 17.42 5.54
C HIS A 63 -4.29 15.95 5.23
N GLN A 64 -4.10 15.09 6.23
CA GLN A 64 -4.47 13.69 6.08
C GLN A 64 -5.97 13.52 6.24
N LEU A 65 -6.60 12.92 5.23
CA LEU A 65 -8.02 12.66 5.17
C LEU A 65 -8.32 11.23 5.59
N GLY A 66 -9.39 11.05 6.36
CA GLY A 66 -9.83 9.74 6.78
C GLY A 66 -10.88 9.78 7.88
N THR A 67 -11.73 8.76 7.91
CA THR A 67 -12.72 8.56 8.98
C THR A 67 -12.18 7.74 10.14
N ARG A 68 -10.93 7.29 10.03
CA ARG A 68 -10.23 6.43 11.01
C ARG A 68 -8.89 7.04 11.39
N GLY A 69 -8.38 6.62 12.54
CA GLY A 69 -7.11 7.13 13.08
C GLY A 69 -7.23 8.48 13.79
N PRO A 70 -6.21 8.85 14.58
CA PRO A 70 -6.14 10.14 15.26
C PRO A 70 -5.78 11.26 14.28
N GLU A 71 -5.86 12.50 14.74
CA GLU A 71 -5.28 13.64 14.04
C GLU A 71 -3.76 13.41 13.84
N GLY A 72 -3.26 13.70 12.64
CA GLY A 72 -1.88 13.36 12.27
C GLY A 72 -1.63 11.87 11.99
N GLY A 73 -2.69 11.11 11.75
CA GLY A 73 -2.64 9.67 11.42
C GLY A 73 -3.94 9.18 10.81
N LYS A 74 -4.75 10.09 10.22
CA LYS A 74 -6.02 9.74 9.57
C LYS A 74 -5.80 8.87 8.35
N HIS A 75 -6.71 7.91 8.13
CA HIS A 75 -6.66 6.95 7.03
C HIS A 75 -8.03 6.33 6.74
N GLU A 76 -8.13 5.61 5.63
CA GLU A 76 -9.27 4.77 5.24
C GLU A 76 -8.87 3.29 5.14
N GLY A 77 -8.00 2.82 6.04
CA GLY A 77 -7.68 1.40 6.16
C GLY A 77 -8.81 0.59 6.79
N ARG A 78 -9.06 -0.62 6.27
CA ARG A 78 -10.06 -1.56 6.80
C ARG A 78 -9.53 -2.98 6.77
N GLY A 79 -9.33 -3.56 7.95
CA GLY A 79 -8.79 -4.92 8.09
C GLY A 79 -9.58 -5.95 7.29
N SER A 80 -8.87 -6.83 6.62
CA SER A 80 -9.38 -7.89 5.75
C SER A 80 -10.13 -7.43 4.50
N TRP A 81 -10.06 -6.14 4.15
CA TRP A 81 -10.73 -5.64 2.95
C TRP A 81 -9.93 -5.91 1.68
N THR A 82 -10.68 -6.03 0.58
CA THR A 82 -10.21 -6.25 -0.80
C THR A 82 -10.72 -5.11 -1.69
N PHE A 83 -10.24 -5.02 -2.94
CA PHE A 83 -10.82 -4.10 -3.92
C PHE A 83 -12.34 -4.34 -4.09
N ALA A 84 -12.78 -5.60 -4.14
CA ALA A 84 -14.21 -5.93 -4.28
C ALA A 84 -15.06 -5.33 -3.14
N ARG A 85 -14.54 -5.32 -1.90
CA ARG A 85 -15.27 -4.74 -0.76
C ARG A 85 -15.38 -3.22 -0.84
N TYR A 86 -14.38 -2.55 -1.38
CA TYR A 86 -14.46 -1.11 -1.64
C TYR A 86 -15.35 -0.75 -2.83
N LEU A 87 -15.70 -1.69 -3.71
CA LEU A 87 -16.59 -1.47 -4.85
C LEU A 87 -18.07 -1.73 -4.54
N ALA A 88 -18.45 -1.93 -3.29
CA ALA A 88 -19.81 -2.27 -2.88
C ALA A 88 -20.23 -1.54 -1.60
N ASP A 89 -21.54 -1.55 -1.31
CA ASP A 89 -22.08 -1.16 0.01
C ASP A 89 -21.72 -2.24 1.03
N THR A 90 -20.46 -2.23 1.43
CA THR A 90 -19.92 -3.24 2.34
C THR A 90 -20.05 -2.79 3.79
N ASP A 91 -20.62 -3.66 4.61
CA ASP A 91 -20.47 -3.69 6.05
C ASP A 91 -19.80 -5.01 6.42
N TYR A 92 -18.55 -4.96 6.81
CA TYR A 92 -17.79 -6.16 7.13
C TYR A 92 -16.92 -5.93 8.37
N ALA A 93 -17.08 -6.82 9.36
CA ALA A 93 -16.37 -6.74 10.64
C ALA A 93 -16.55 -5.38 11.35
N GLY A 94 -17.79 -4.84 11.32
CA GLY A 94 -18.14 -3.55 11.92
C GLY A 94 -17.53 -2.33 11.21
N LYS A 95 -17.12 -2.48 9.95
CA LYS A 95 -16.54 -1.40 9.14
C LYS A 95 -17.31 -1.22 7.84
N THR A 96 -17.76 -0.01 7.60
CA THR A 96 -18.51 0.37 6.39
C THR A 96 -17.59 1.00 5.35
N ASN A 97 -18.03 1.00 4.09
CA ASN A 97 -17.35 1.69 3.00
C ASN A 97 -17.67 3.18 3.04
N ALA A 98 -16.69 3.99 3.47
CA ALA A 98 -16.87 5.45 3.58
C ALA A 98 -17.02 6.15 2.22
N PHE A 99 -16.57 5.50 1.14
CA PHE A 99 -16.66 6.06 -0.22
C PHE A 99 -17.95 5.70 -0.94
N TRP A 100 -18.82 4.86 -0.33
CA TRP A 100 -20.04 4.38 -0.98
C TRP A 100 -21.21 5.30 -0.72
N ASP A 101 -21.77 5.89 -1.79
CA ASP A 101 -23.04 6.57 -1.72
C ASP A 101 -24.20 5.55 -1.78
N LYS A 102 -24.84 5.33 -0.65
CA LYS A 102 -25.97 4.37 -0.53
C LYS A 102 -27.19 4.78 -1.35
N ILE A 103 -27.37 6.07 -1.59
CA ILE A 103 -28.53 6.60 -2.32
C ILE A 103 -28.33 6.33 -3.81
N LYS A 104 -27.13 6.61 -4.33
CA LYS A 104 -26.80 6.42 -5.76
C LYS A 104 -26.32 5.00 -6.06
N GLY A 105 -26.01 4.19 -5.05
CA GLY A 105 -25.50 2.82 -5.22
C GLY A 105 -24.15 2.75 -5.94
N ARG A 106 -23.27 3.71 -5.69
CA ARG A 106 -21.95 3.79 -6.33
C ARG A 106 -20.90 4.42 -5.42
N LEU A 107 -19.63 4.29 -5.80
CA LEU A 107 -18.55 5.09 -5.21
C LEU A 107 -18.78 6.57 -5.53
N ASP A 108 -18.61 7.44 -4.53
CA ASP A 108 -18.69 8.88 -4.68
C ASP A 108 -17.69 9.56 -3.70
N PHE A 109 -16.51 9.87 -4.20
CA PHE A 109 -15.43 10.50 -3.43
C PHE A 109 -15.70 12.00 -3.16
N GLN A 110 -16.46 12.65 -4.04
CA GLN A 110 -16.91 14.03 -3.77
C GLN A 110 -17.89 14.04 -2.59
N LYS A 111 -18.84 13.11 -2.58
CA LYS A 111 -19.79 12.96 -1.46
C LYS A 111 -19.09 12.60 -0.15
N TYR A 112 -18.05 11.75 -0.22
CA TYR A 112 -17.20 11.45 0.93
C TYR A 112 -16.54 12.72 1.49
N CYS A 113 -15.96 13.56 0.63
CA CYS A 113 -15.36 14.82 1.04
C CYS A 113 -16.39 15.78 1.65
N GLU A 114 -17.53 15.99 0.99
CA GLU A 114 -18.62 16.82 1.51
C GLU A 114 -19.08 16.38 2.90
N THR A 115 -19.30 15.05 3.07
CA THR A 115 -19.80 14.49 4.33
C THR A 115 -18.83 14.69 5.49
N ASN A 116 -17.53 14.71 5.20
CA ASN A 116 -16.48 14.82 6.21
C ASN A 116 -15.86 16.23 6.31
N GLY A 117 -16.38 17.22 5.55
CA GLY A 117 -15.87 18.58 5.57
C GLY A 117 -14.48 18.75 4.92
N TYR A 118 -14.16 17.91 3.94
CA TYR A 118 -12.90 17.99 3.20
C TYR A 118 -13.09 18.76 1.89
N GLU A 119 -12.10 19.58 1.52
CA GLU A 119 -12.17 20.40 0.29
C GLU A 119 -11.94 19.58 -0.99
N GLY A 120 -11.33 18.40 -0.89
CA GLY A 120 -11.02 17.52 -2.01
C GLY A 120 -9.83 16.62 -1.71
N ILE A 121 -9.38 15.85 -2.70
CA ILE A 121 -8.25 14.91 -2.59
C ILE A 121 -7.22 15.23 -3.67
N ASP A 122 -6.02 15.67 -3.28
CA ASP A 122 -4.90 15.89 -4.19
C ASP A 122 -4.15 14.60 -4.48
N TYR A 123 -3.84 13.83 -3.42
CA TYR A 123 -3.08 12.58 -3.50
C TYR A 123 -3.86 11.45 -2.82
N PHE A 124 -3.98 10.33 -3.50
CA PHE A 124 -4.64 9.14 -2.98
C PHE A 124 -3.70 7.94 -3.06
N LEU A 125 -3.36 7.34 -1.92
CA LEU A 125 -2.45 6.19 -1.87
C LEU A 125 -3.21 4.94 -1.45
N ILE A 126 -3.11 3.88 -2.26
CA ILE A 126 -3.86 2.63 -2.11
C ILE A 126 -2.88 1.51 -1.75
N ALA A 127 -3.14 0.80 -0.65
CA ALA A 127 -2.44 -0.42 -0.27
C ALA A 127 -3.45 -1.56 -0.12
N LEU A 128 -3.85 -2.13 -1.24
CA LEU A 128 -4.76 -3.28 -1.35
C LEU A 128 -4.13 -4.37 -2.22
N GLY A 129 -4.62 -5.57 -2.09
CA GLY A 129 -4.18 -6.72 -2.89
C GLY A 129 -3.74 -7.91 -2.04
N THR A 130 -3.20 -7.69 -0.85
CA THR A 130 -2.79 -8.77 0.06
C THR A 130 -3.94 -9.71 0.36
N ASN A 131 -5.10 -9.18 0.71
CA ASN A 131 -6.30 -9.99 0.96
C ASN A 131 -6.92 -10.56 -0.32
N ASP A 132 -6.82 -9.85 -1.44
CA ASP A 132 -7.33 -10.32 -2.72
C ASP A 132 -6.65 -11.64 -3.14
N VAL A 133 -5.34 -11.75 -2.91
CA VAL A 133 -4.61 -12.96 -3.26
C VAL A 133 -4.60 -14.04 -2.18
N SER A 134 -4.79 -13.69 -0.90
CA SER A 134 -4.65 -14.63 0.22
C SER A 134 -5.96 -15.23 0.70
N GLN A 135 -7.10 -14.53 0.52
CA GLN A 135 -8.38 -15.00 1.04
C GLN A 135 -8.98 -16.13 0.21
N GLY A 136 -9.47 -17.16 0.90
CA GLY A 136 -10.29 -18.21 0.31
C GLY A 136 -9.55 -19.25 -0.53
N THR A 137 -8.20 -19.27 -0.52
CA THR A 137 -7.46 -20.30 -1.24
C THR A 137 -6.14 -20.66 -0.58
N THR A 138 -5.74 -21.91 -0.74
CA THR A 138 -4.39 -22.41 -0.46
C THR A 138 -3.57 -22.59 -1.74
N LEU A 139 -4.14 -22.28 -2.90
CA LEU A 139 -3.54 -22.47 -4.21
C LEU A 139 -2.92 -21.16 -4.72
N TYR A 140 -1.98 -21.33 -5.64
CA TYR A 140 -1.44 -20.22 -6.42
C TYR A 140 -2.54 -19.53 -7.23
N ARG A 141 -2.54 -18.20 -7.23
CA ARG A 141 -3.46 -17.40 -8.03
C ARG A 141 -3.01 -17.39 -9.49
N THR A 142 -3.89 -17.83 -10.36
CA THR A 142 -3.68 -17.78 -11.81
C THR A 142 -3.71 -16.34 -12.31
N GLU A 143 -3.13 -16.09 -13.49
CA GLU A 143 -3.20 -14.77 -14.13
C GLU A 143 -4.65 -14.32 -14.37
N ALA A 144 -5.55 -15.24 -14.69
CA ALA A 144 -6.97 -14.93 -14.89
C ALA A 144 -7.67 -14.48 -13.59
N GLU A 145 -7.33 -15.06 -12.45
CA GLU A 145 -7.84 -14.63 -11.13
C GLU A 145 -7.26 -13.27 -10.74
N VAL A 146 -5.96 -13.07 -10.97
CA VAL A 146 -5.28 -11.80 -10.70
C VAL A 146 -5.84 -10.69 -11.60
N GLN A 147 -6.19 -11.00 -12.85
CA GLN A 147 -6.80 -10.02 -13.76
C GLN A 147 -8.12 -9.46 -13.19
N LYS A 148 -8.92 -10.26 -12.49
CA LYS A 148 -10.15 -9.77 -11.81
C LYS A 148 -9.83 -8.73 -10.75
N PHE A 149 -8.76 -8.91 -9.99
CA PHE A 149 -8.33 -7.93 -8.97
C PHE A 149 -7.83 -6.64 -9.61
N VAL A 150 -7.11 -6.75 -10.72
CA VAL A 150 -6.68 -5.59 -11.52
C VAL A 150 -7.88 -4.83 -12.09
N ASP A 151 -8.90 -5.53 -12.59
CA ASP A 151 -10.10 -4.88 -13.13
C ASP A 151 -10.92 -4.20 -12.03
N GLN A 152 -10.97 -4.76 -10.83
CA GLN A 152 -11.55 -4.11 -9.66
C GLN A 152 -10.74 -2.87 -9.25
N ALA A 153 -9.41 -2.93 -9.27
CA ALA A 153 -8.56 -1.77 -9.04
C ALA A 153 -8.82 -0.65 -10.06
N LYS A 154 -9.00 -1.00 -11.34
CA LYS A 154 -9.36 -0.03 -12.39
C LYS A 154 -10.71 0.63 -12.12
N GLN A 155 -11.73 -0.15 -11.75
CA GLN A 155 -13.06 0.39 -11.42
C GLN A 155 -13.00 1.40 -10.27
N PHE A 156 -12.23 1.09 -9.22
CA PHE A 156 -12.03 1.98 -8.09
C PHE A 156 -11.34 3.28 -8.52
N ILE A 157 -10.27 3.16 -9.31
CA ILE A 157 -9.48 4.30 -9.81
C ILE A 157 -10.29 5.13 -10.81
N ASP A 158 -11.05 4.50 -11.71
CA ASP A 158 -11.90 5.19 -12.66
C ASP A 158 -12.98 6.02 -11.94
N ALA A 159 -13.58 5.53 -10.85
CA ALA A 159 -14.51 6.29 -10.03
C ALA A 159 -13.84 7.46 -9.30
N LEU A 160 -12.59 7.29 -8.83
CA LEU A 160 -11.83 8.35 -8.19
C LEU A 160 -11.40 9.45 -9.16
N LEU A 161 -11.16 9.12 -10.43
CA LEU A 161 -10.79 10.07 -11.50
C LEU A 161 -11.99 10.61 -12.29
N ASP A 162 -13.19 10.14 -12.01
CA ASP A 162 -14.41 10.58 -12.68
C ASP A 162 -14.79 12.02 -12.26
N LYS A 163 -15.36 12.79 -13.18
CA LYS A 163 -15.71 14.21 -12.93
C LYS A 163 -16.89 14.40 -11.98
N GLU A 164 -17.81 13.42 -11.93
CA GLU A 164 -19.03 13.51 -11.14
C GLU A 164 -18.88 12.88 -9.74
N THR A 165 -17.97 11.91 -9.61
CA THR A 165 -17.82 11.13 -8.37
C THR A 165 -16.47 11.28 -7.70
N GLY A 166 -15.50 11.89 -8.39
CA GLY A 166 -14.12 11.95 -7.92
C GLY A 166 -13.39 13.22 -8.33
N PHE A 167 -12.07 13.10 -8.50
CA PHE A 167 -11.14 14.18 -8.71
C PHE A 167 -10.22 13.89 -9.91
N PRO A 168 -10.51 14.39 -11.12
CA PRO A 168 -9.78 14.08 -12.36
C PRO A 168 -8.28 14.40 -12.35
N ASN A 169 -7.86 15.30 -11.47
CA ASN A 169 -6.46 15.71 -11.33
C ASN A 169 -5.76 15.06 -10.12
N CYS A 170 -6.45 14.20 -9.38
CA CYS A 170 -5.86 13.48 -8.26
C CYS A 170 -4.68 12.63 -8.74
N LYS A 171 -3.55 12.69 -8.04
CA LYS A 171 -2.43 11.77 -8.23
C LYS A 171 -2.65 10.53 -7.36
N ILE A 172 -2.56 9.36 -7.96
CA ILE A 172 -2.88 8.09 -7.32
C ILE A 172 -1.64 7.22 -7.22
N GLY A 173 -1.32 6.77 -6.02
CA GLY A 173 -0.26 5.80 -5.76
C GLY A 173 -0.84 4.42 -5.48
N ILE A 174 -0.44 3.42 -6.27
CA ILE A 174 -0.74 2.02 -5.97
C ILE A 174 0.48 1.41 -5.31
N GLY A 175 0.35 1.08 -4.03
CA GLY A 175 1.38 0.42 -3.28
C GLY A 175 1.51 -1.04 -3.69
N LEU A 176 2.68 -1.44 -4.18
CA LEU A 176 2.97 -2.83 -4.50
C LEU A 176 3.05 -3.65 -3.22
N CYS A 177 2.28 -4.74 -3.16
CA CYS A 177 2.19 -5.59 -1.99
C CYS A 177 3.55 -6.17 -1.62
N GLY A 178 3.87 -6.14 -0.31
CA GLY A 178 5.09 -6.72 0.21
C GLY A 178 5.04 -8.25 0.28
N PRO A 179 6.20 -8.90 0.28
CA PRO A 179 6.27 -10.29 0.66
C PRO A 179 5.86 -10.45 2.12
N GLY A 180 5.27 -11.56 2.47
CA GLY A 180 5.11 -11.92 3.88
C GLY A 180 6.46 -12.24 4.54
N SER A 181 6.43 -12.51 5.85
CA SER A 181 7.61 -12.94 6.60
C SER A 181 8.10 -14.33 6.17
N ASP A 182 9.24 -14.73 6.69
CA ASP A 182 9.73 -16.12 6.55
C ASP A 182 8.92 -17.13 7.39
N TYR A 183 7.92 -16.68 8.17
CA TYR A 183 7.01 -17.53 8.90
C TYR A 183 5.93 -18.11 7.98
N SER A 184 6.11 -19.35 7.57
CA SER A 184 5.16 -20.06 6.71
C SER A 184 3.94 -20.56 7.51
N TYR A 185 2.81 -20.71 6.86
CA TYR A 185 1.57 -21.37 7.32
C TYR A 185 0.50 -20.53 8.01
N GLN A 186 0.73 -19.26 8.36
CA GLN A 186 -0.29 -18.48 9.07
C GLN A 186 -1.48 -18.04 8.20
N CYS A 187 -1.32 -18.09 6.86
CA CYS A 187 -2.35 -17.64 5.92
C CYS A 187 -3.07 -18.79 5.20
N GLY A 188 -2.91 -20.04 5.67
CA GLY A 188 -3.49 -21.20 5.01
C GLY A 188 -2.84 -21.60 3.69
N SER A 189 -1.78 -20.90 3.26
CA SER A 189 -0.98 -21.27 2.09
C SER A 189 0.50 -21.29 2.44
N SER A 190 1.31 -22.04 1.67
CA SER A 190 2.75 -21.97 1.84
C SER A 190 3.28 -20.59 1.47
N MET A 191 4.38 -20.16 2.10
CA MET A 191 5.00 -18.87 1.76
C MET A 191 5.40 -18.77 0.28
N GLY A 192 5.81 -19.86 -0.35
CA GLY A 192 6.09 -19.87 -1.79
C GLY A 192 4.87 -19.51 -2.61
N ILE A 193 3.72 -20.11 -2.32
CA ILE A 193 2.45 -19.83 -3.02
C ILE A 193 2.01 -18.39 -2.81
N PHE A 194 2.09 -17.89 -1.57
CA PHE A 194 1.75 -16.50 -1.27
C PHE A 194 2.66 -15.52 -2.04
N HIS A 195 3.98 -15.73 -2.02
CA HIS A 195 4.91 -14.87 -2.74
C HIS A 195 4.71 -14.90 -4.25
N MET A 196 4.45 -16.06 -4.83
CA MET A 196 4.14 -16.17 -6.25
C MET A 196 2.88 -15.38 -6.61
N SER A 197 1.82 -15.51 -5.82
CA SER A 197 0.56 -14.80 -6.03
C SER A 197 0.74 -13.27 -5.90
N ILE A 198 1.47 -12.81 -4.88
CA ILE A 198 1.80 -11.39 -4.70
C ILE A 198 2.64 -10.86 -5.88
N ASN A 199 3.64 -11.59 -6.32
CA ASN A 199 4.47 -11.19 -7.47
C ASN A 199 3.65 -11.11 -8.75
N THR A 200 2.77 -12.08 -9.00
CA THR A 200 1.86 -12.07 -10.15
C THR A 200 0.95 -10.85 -10.11
N LEU A 201 0.37 -10.53 -8.95
CA LEU A 201 -0.45 -9.33 -8.77
C LEU A 201 0.36 -8.05 -9.01
N ASN A 202 1.52 -7.91 -8.39
CA ASN A 202 2.36 -6.72 -8.54
C ASN A 202 2.74 -6.46 -10.00
N LEU A 203 3.14 -7.51 -10.73
CA LEU A 203 3.46 -7.41 -12.15
C LEU A 203 2.24 -7.01 -12.99
N ALA A 204 1.07 -7.55 -12.67
CA ALA A 204 -0.17 -7.21 -13.35
C ALA A 204 -0.61 -5.77 -13.09
N LEU A 205 -0.47 -5.26 -11.85
CA LEU A 205 -0.73 -3.87 -11.49
C LEU A 205 0.22 -2.93 -12.24
N ILE A 206 1.52 -3.21 -12.25
CA ILE A 206 2.51 -2.41 -13.01
C ILE A 206 2.12 -2.38 -14.48
N LYS A 207 1.85 -3.53 -15.09
CA LYS A 207 1.46 -3.62 -16.50
C LYS A 207 0.18 -2.82 -16.80
N ALA A 208 -0.78 -2.80 -15.88
CA ALA A 208 -2.06 -2.13 -16.06
C ALA A 208 -1.97 -0.61 -15.91
N PHE A 209 -1.11 -0.10 -15.01
CA PHE A 209 -1.13 1.29 -14.59
C PHE A 209 0.09 2.13 -15.01
N ASP A 210 1.23 1.52 -15.32
CA ASP A 210 2.41 2.25 -15.82
C ASP A 210 2.32 2.64 -17.31
N ALA A 211 1.18 2.35 -17.96
CA ALA A 211 0.96 2.59 -19.38
C ALA A 211 -0.44 3.13 -19.66
N GLY A 212 -0.67 3.61 -20.90
CA GLY A 212 -1.97 4.03 -21.38
C GLY A 212 -2.59 5.21 -20.63
N LYS A 213 -3.92 5.20 -20.48
CA LYS A 213 -4.70 6.31 -19.92
C LYS A 213 -4.35 6.64 -18.46
N TYR A 214 -3.86 5.66 -17.70
CA TYR A 214 -3.58 5.82 -16.27
C TYR A 214 -2.25 6.51 -15.98
N ARG A 215 -1.27 6.43 -16.88
CA ARG A 215 0.10 6.92 -16.65
C ARG A 215 0.19 8.39 -16.21
N LYS A 216 -0.80 9.19 -16.57
CA LYS A 216 -0.83 10.61 -16.18
C LYS A 216 -1.08 10.81 -14.69
N ASN A 217 -1.95 9.98 -14.11
CA ASN A 217 -2.43 10.16 -12.75
C ASN A 217 -1.96 9.07 -11.79
N VAL A 218 -1.62 7.87 -12.29
CA VAL A 218 -1.36 6.69 -11.47
C VAL A 218 0.11 6.30 -11.52
N THR A 219 0.68 6.02 -10.36
CA THR A 219 2.06 5.53 -10.20
C THR A 219 2.07 4.30 -9.28
N CYS A 220 2.67 3.19 -9.73
CA CYS A 220 2.96 2.08 -8.82
C CYS A 220 4.20 2.40 -8.00
N PHE A 221 4.12 2.26 -6.67
CA PHE A 221 5.25 2.55 -5.79
C PHE A 221 5.58 1.38 -4.84
N ALA A 222 6.85 1.26 -4.51
CA ALA A 222 7.41 0.06 -3.88
C ALA A 222 7.40 0.12 -2.34
N HIS A 223 6.26 0.41 -1.69
CA HIS A 223 6.22 0.47 -0.23
C HIS A 223 6.48 -0.90 0.40
N GLY A 224 5.73 -1.91 -0.03
CA GLY A 224 5.81 -3.26 0.54
C GLY A 224 7.08 -4.01 0.14
N LEU A 225 7.70 -3.68 -1.00
CA LEU A 225 8.93 -4.32 -1.47
C LEU A 225 10.17 -3.95 -0.63
N ARG A 226 10.07 -2.95 0.26
CA ARG A 226 11.11 -2.57 1.22
C ARG A 226 11.14 -3.47 2.46
N THR A 227 10.26 -4.45 2.54
CA THR A 227 10.09 -5.31 3.70
C THR A 227 11.22 -6.33 3.83
N ASP A 228 12.02 -6.22 4.88
CA ASP A 228 12.88 -7.32 5.29
C ASP A 228 12.03 -8.42 5.91
N ARG A 229 12.08 -9.63 5.34
CA ARG A 229 11.22 -10.76 5.70
C ARG A 229 11.46 -11.32 7.10
N ARG A 230 12.59 -10.99 7.72
CA ARG A 230 12.97 -11.46 9.06
C ARG A 230 12.92 -10.33 10.08
N LEU A 231 13.49 -9.16 9.74
CA LEU A 231 13.67 -8.07 10.70
C LEU A 231 12.44 -7.16 10.80
N ALA A 232 11.62 -7.10 9.74
CA ALA A 232 10.43 -6.26 9.69
C ALA A 232 9.19 -6.86 10.35
N PHE A 233 9.25 -8.10 10.82
CA PHE A 233 8.09 -8.80 11.38
C PHE A 233 8.26 -9.09 12.87
N PRO A 234 7.15 -9.21 13.63
CA PRO A 234 7.21 -9.54 15.04
C PRO A 234 7.77 -10.95 15.25
N TYR A 235 8.49 -11.11 16.33
CA TYR A 235 9.10 -12.37 16.72
C TYR A 235 9.01 -12.60 18.24
N SER A 236 9.23 -13.83 18.64
CA SER A 236 9.48 -14.22 20.02
C SER A 236 10.70 -15.12 20.10
N ASP A 237 11.46 -15.01 21.18
CA ASP A 237 12.54 -15.94 21.48
C ASP A 237 11.91 -17.15 22.20
N LYS A 238 12.13 -18.34 21.68
CA LYS A 238 11.62 -19.59 22.23
C LYS A 238 12.76 -20.58 22.40
N PRO A 239 12.70 -21.46 23.42
CA PRO A 239 13.63 -22.57 23.52
C PRO A 239 13.61 -23.39 22.24
N VAL A 240 14.79 -23.79 21.77
CA VAL A 240 14.92 -24.62 20.56
C VAL A 240 14.26 -25.97 20.76
N THR A 241 14.41 -26.53 21.96
CA THR A 241 13.73 -27.74 22.42
C THR A 241 13.52 -27.71 23.94
N ASN A 242 12.68 -28.62 24.46
CA ASN A 242 12.53 -28.78 25.91
C ASN A 242 13.78 -29.31 26.64
N ARG A 243 14.82 -29.69 25.88
CA ARG A 243 16.08 -30.26 26.43
C ARG A 243 17.23 -29.28 26.46
N PHE A 244 17.12 -28.16 25.73
CA PHE A 244 18.19 -27.17 25.61
C PHE A 244 17.72 -25.82 26.12
N THR A 245 18.65 -25.10 26.71
CA THR A 245 18.44 -23.74 27.21
C THR A 245 18.60 -22.69 26.12
N GLU A 246 19.16 -23.08 24.96
CA GLU A 246 19.29 -22.16 23.83
C GLU A 246 17.92 -21.74 23.32
N THR A 247 17.81 -20.48 22.98
CA THR A 247 16.63 -19.89 22.36
C THR A 247 16.88 -19.58 20.91
N SER A 248 15.85 -19.71 20.10
CA SER A 248 15.86 -19.22 18.72
C SER A 248 14.80 -18.17 18.52
N ARG A 249 15.12 -17.20 17.68
CA ARG A 249 14.15 -16.20 17.25
C ARG A 249 13.14 -16.85 16.29
N THR A 250 11.88 -16.83 16.69
CA THR A 250 10.78 -17.35 15.88
C THR A 250 9.84 -16.22 15.51
N LEU A 251 9.61 -16.03 14.23
CA LEU A 251 8.62 -15.07 13.72
C LEU A 251 7.21 -15.49 14.16
N THR A 252 6.38 -14.53 14.50
CA THR A 252 5.04 -14.77 15.06
C THR A 252 3.90 -14.27 14.18
N ASN A 253 4.21 -13.57 13.10
CA ASN A 253 3.23 -13.11 12.12
C ASN A 253 3.78 -13.22 10.70
N SER A 254 2.96 -13.70 9.77
CA SER A 254 3.35 -13.90 8.38
C SER A 254 3.08 -12.69 7.49
N ILE A 255 2.13 -11.82 7.85
CA ILE A 255 1.65 -10.74 6.99
C ILE A 255 1.87 -9.36 7.60
N HIS A 256 1.57 -9.21 8.90
CA HIS A 256 1.60 -7.90 9.55
C HIS A 256 3.00 -7.61 10.09
N PRO A 257 3.66 -6.55 9.57
CA PRO A 257 4.96 -6.14 10.06
C PRO A 257 4.95 -5.70 11.52
N SER A 258 6.11 -5.65 12.13
CA SER A 258 6.35 -4.97 13.40
C SER A 258 6.37 -3.45 13.21
N GLY A 259 6.50 -2.69 14.31
CA GLY A 259 6.63 -1.23 14.24
C GLY A 259 7.73 -0.78 13.27
N ARG A 260 8.91 -1.42 13.27
CA ARG A 260 10.00 -1.13 12.34
C ARG A 260 9.64 -1.43 10.88
N GLY A 261 8.88 -2.51 10.65
CA GLY A 261 8.41 -2.84 9.32
C GLY A 261 7.42 -1.82 8.77
N TYR A 262 6.50 -1.35 9.59
CA TYR A 262 5.58 -0.28 9.23
C TYR A 262 6.28 1.07 8.97
N GLN A 263 7.34 1.39 9.73
CA GLN A 263 8.19 2.56 9.46
C GLN A 263 8.86 2.46 8.08
N ALA A 264 9.46 1.31 7.76
CA ALA A 264 10.04 1.08 6.44
C ALA A 264 9.02 1.18 5.29
N TRP A 265 7.76 0.82 5.55
CA TRP A 265 6.69 1.01 4.59
C TRP A 265 6.34 2.49 4.44
N ALA A 266 6.23 3.22 5.54
CA ALA A 266 5.97 4.66 5.53
C ALA A 266 7.01 5.45 4.73
N ASP A 267 8.28 5.04 4.74
CA ASP A 267 9.31 5.62 3.87
C ASP A 267 8.96 5.54 2.38
N GLY A 268 8.30 4.45 1.96
CA GLY A 268 7.84 4.30 0.58
C GLY A 268 6.76 5.31 0.20
N TYR A 269 5.78 5.51 1.08
CA TYR A 269 4.73 6.52 0.92
C TYR A 269 5.32 7.93 0.93
N TYR A 270 6.17 8.22 1.91
CA TYR A 270 6.86 9.49 2.01
C TYR A 270 7.64 9.82 0.73
N CYS A 271 8.46 8.90 0.22
CA CYS A 271 9.20 9.10 -1.01
C CYS A 271 8.28 9.39 -2.21
N GLN A 272 7.14 8.69 -2.31
CA GLN A 272 6.19 8.92 -3.39
C GLN A 272 5.51 10.29 -3.28
N ILE A 273 5.09 10.67 -2.08
CA ILE A 273 4.50 12.00 -1.82
C ILE A 273 5.51 13.11 -2.12
N ARG A 274 6.76 12.97 -1.67
CA ARG A 274 7.83 13.94 -1.96
C ARG A 274 8.11 14.09 -3.46
N ALA A 275 8.03 12.99 -4.22
CA ALA A 275 8.14 13.05 -5.68
C ALA A 275 7.04 13.93 -6.28
N TRP A 276 5.78 13.74 -5.87
CA TRP A 276 4.66 14.53 -6.36
C TRP A 276 4.71 16.01 -5.92
N LEU A 277 5.07 16.28 -4.67
CA LEU A 277 5.26 17.65 -4.18
C LEU A 277 6.34 18.39 -5.00
N THR A 278 7.44 17.69 -5.33
CA THR A 278 8.50 18.25 -6.17
C THR A 278 8.04 18.51 -7.62
N GLU A 279 7.16 17.67 -8.16
CA GLU A 279 6.55 17.89 -9.47
C GLU A 279 5.59 19.08 -9.46
N ASP A 280 4.77 19.20 -8.41
CA ASP A 280 3.76 20.27 -8.27
C ASP A 280 4.39 21.63 -7.94
N SER A 281 5.66 21.67 -7.50
CA SER A 281 6.38 22.90 -7.17
C SER A 281 7.13 23.51 -8.37
N LYS A 282 7.07 22.89 -9.55
CA LYS A 282 7.69 23.38 -10.80
C LYS A 282 6.76 24.24 -11.61
#